data_6ca92c51dee9fcb5a056cb2af9ac15f2
#
_entry.id   6ca92c51dee9fcb5a056cb2af9ac15f2
#
_cell.length_a   1.000
_cell.length_b   1.000
_cell.length_c   1.000
_cell.angle_alpha   90.00
_cell.angle_beta   90.00
_cell.angle_gamma   90.00
#
_symmetry.space_group_name_H-M   'P 1'
#
loop_
_entity.id
_entity.type
_entity.pdbx_description
1 polymer ?
#
loop_
_entity_poly.entity_id
_entity_poly.type
_entity_poly.pdbx_seq_one_letter_code
_entity_poly.pdbx_strand_id
1 'polypeptide(L)'
;SFAKVEYWDKLCEGIDKAEQELFSYNVEVERMCFNQYDKSSFDELIPRIEEANCQGVVIATQFHDSVVKLASRLDQLQIPYILIDAFIENTNCVAYYGTNSYDSGYIAGRLLYEQINPTENIAIFRFIRKGEMQVTQVMKREEGFRNYLAEKNYDGRIYSVQLHADEPEKNINILNAFLEEHKEVNAGIIFNSRAHLLGKYFRDKGERFRLIGYDVIDPNITCLNDGSITHLIAQRPEVQGFNCIRALFRHL
;
A
#
# COMPACT_ATOMS: atom_id res chain seq x y z
N SER A 1 19.99 -3.53 -8.11
CA SER A 1 18.91 -2.75 -8.71
C SER A 1 17.65 -3.05 -7.92
N PHE A 2 17.27 -2.14 -7.04
CA PHE A 2 15.99 -2.21 -6.33
C PHE A 2 14.89 -2.20 -7.38
N ALA A 3 13.96 -3.15 -7.33
CA ALA A 3 12.78 -3.11 -8.18
C ALA A 3 12.09 -1.76 -7.91
N LYS A 4 12.04 -0.89 -8.91
CA LYS A 4 11.33 0.39 -8.83
C LYS A 4 9.89 0.07 -8.44
N VAL A 5 9.50 0.47 -7.23
CA VAL A 5 8.11 0.42 -6.79
C VAL A 5 7.59 1.83 -7.02
N GLU A 6 6.82 1.99 -8.05
CA GLU A 6 6.31 3.26 -8.57
C GLU A 6 5.61 4.11 -7.48
N TYR A 7 5.02 3.49 -6.47
CA TYR A 7 4.48 4.18 -5.28
C TYR A 7 5.56 4.99 -4.55
N TRP A 8 6.73 4.38 -4.28
CA TRP A 8 7.84 5.03 -3.57
C TRP A 8 8.52 6.10 -4.43
N ASP A 9 8.60 5.89 -5.75
CA ASP A 9 9.11 6.89 -6.67
C ASP A 9 8.24 8.16 -6.64
N LYS A 10 6.91 8.01 -6.66
CA LYS A 10 5.96 9.12 -6.52
C LYS A 10 6.05 9.84 -5.17
N LEU A 11 6.26 9.09 -4.09
CA LEU A 11 6.48 9.67 -2.77
C LEU A 11 7.76 10.50 -2.75
N CYS A 12 8.84 9.99 -3.33
CA CYS A 12 10.11 10.72 -3.47
C CYS A 12 9.97 11.99 -4.33
N GLU A 13 9.19 11.95 -5.42
CA GLU A 13 8.88 13.17 -6.21
C GLU A 13 8.22 14.25 -5.34
N GLY A 14 7.34 13.86 -4.41
CA GLY A 14 6.73 14.78 -3.46
C GLY A 14 7.73 15.38 -2.48
N ILE A 15 8.65 14.57 -1.97
CA ILE A 15 9.75 15.03 -1.10
C ILE A 15 10.64 16.02 -1.84
N ASP A 16 11.04 15.71 -3.09
CA ASP A 16 11.87 16.60 -3.92
C ASP A 16 11.23 17.98 -4.12
N LYS A 17 9.93 18.00 -4.39
CA LYS A 17 9.17 19.26 -4.53
C LYS A 17 9.17 20.07 -3.24
N ALA A 18 9.01 19.43 -2.09
CA ALA A 18 9.04 20.11 -0.81
C ALA A 18 10.44 20.67 -0.49
N GLU A 19 11.50 19.90 -0.75
CA GLU A 19 12.89 20.36 -0.59
C GLU A 19 13.19 21.56 -1.47
N GLN A 20 12.75 21.55 -2.74
CA GLN A 20 12.89 22.70 -3.65
C GLN A 20 12.14 23.93 -3.16
N GLU A 21 10.90 23.78 -2.65
CA GLU A 21 10.12 24.88 -2.08
C GLU A 21 10.81 25.49 -0.85
N LEU A 22 11.47 24.67 -0.05
CA LEU A 22 12.12 25.06 1.21
C LEU A 22 13.62 25.39 1.04
N PHE A 23 14.13 25.40 -0.17
CA PHE A 23 15.54 25.64 -0.46
C PHE A 23 16.07 26.97 0.13
N SER A 24 15.27 28.04 0.08
CA SER A 24 15.63 29.35 0.66
C SER A 24 15.78 29.35 2.19
N TYR A 25 15.30 28.31 2.85
CA TYR A 25 15.44 28.09 4.30
C TYR A 25 16.58 27.13 4.64
N ASN A 26 17.44 26.77 3.67
CA ASN A 26 18.54 25.82 3.81
C ASN A 26 18.09 24.43 4.30
N VAL A 27 16.93 23.97 3.84
CA VAL A 27 16.47 22.62 4.10
C VAL A 27 17.14 21.66 3.12
N GLU A 28 17.79 20.63 3.66
CA GLU A 28 18.40 19.54 2.91
C GLU A 28 17.75 18.22 3.35
N VAL A 29 17.43 17.34 2.41
CA VAL A 29 16.81 16.03 2.69
C VAL A 29 17.76 14.91 2.31
N GLU A 30 18.42 14.32 3.29
CA GLU A 30 19.19 13.09 3.08
C GLU A 30 18.24 11.88 3.01
N ARG A 31 18.44 11.01 2.00
CA ARG A 31 17.63 9.81 1.81
C ARG A 31 18.43 8.56 2.10
N MET A 32 17.93 7.78 3.04
CA MET A 32 18.49 6.48 3.38
C MET A 32 17.52 5.38 2.88
N CYS A 33 17.93 4.66 1.83
CA CYS A 33 17.10 3.64 1.19
C CYS A 33 17.38 2.27 1.78
N PHE A 34 16.33 1.46 1.91
CA PHE A 34 16.40 0.07 2.35
C PHE A 34 15.61 -0.84 1.40
N ASN A 35 15.87 -2.13 1.49
CA ASN A 35 15.08 -3.11 0.75
C ASN A 35 13.77 -3.37 1.51
N GLN A 36 12.63 -3.00 0.91
CA GLN A 36 11.29 -3.18 1.51
C GLN A 36 10.92 -4.65 1.84
N TYR A 37 11.71 -5.60 1.41
CA TYR A 37 11.53 -7.04 1.63
C TYR A 37 12.57 -7.64 2.57
N ASP A 38 13.48 -6.81 3.08
CA ASP A 38 14.55 -7.25 3.95
C ASP A 38 14.62 -6.34 5.18
N LYS A 39 14.10 -6.86 6.30
CA LYS A 39 14.09 -6.17 7.59
C LYS A 39 15.50 -5.78 8.05
N SER A 40 16.51 -6.62 7.78
CA SER A 40 17.89 -6.35 8.20
C SER A 40 18.45 -5.10 7.54
N SER A 41 18.10 -4.87 6.27
CA SER A 41 18.51 -3.65 5.55
C SER A 41 17.95 -2.36 6.15
N PHE A 42 16.77 -2.41 6.79
CA PHE A 42 16.23 -1.29 7.56
C PHE A 42 16.95 -1.15 8.92
N ASP A 43 17.15 -2.26 9.63
CA ASP A 43 17.80 -2.24 10.94
C ASP A 43 19.25 -1.69 10.87
N GLU A 44 19.96 -1.90 9.77
CA GLU A 44 21.29 -1.34 9.48
C GLU A 44 21.29 0.19 9.31
N LEU A 45 20.15 0.80 8.97
CA LEU A 45 20.04 2.25 8.87
C LEU A 45 19.92 2.94 10.24
N ILE A 46 19.44 2.25 11.28
CA ILE A 46 19.17 2.86 12.58
C ILE A 46 20.42 3.57 13.14
N PRO A 47 21.60 2.93 13.26
CA PRO A 47 22.79 3.62 13.76
C PRO A 47 23.24 4.77 12.86
N ARG A 48 23.08 4.66 11.54
CA ARG A 48 23.42 5.73 10.61
C ARG A 48 22.54 6.97 10.78
N ILE A 49 21.22 6.76 11.07
CA ILE A 49 20.27 7.85 11.35
C ILE A 49 20.66 8.53 12.67
N GLU A 50 21.07 7.79 13.69
CA GLU A 50 21.53 8.33 14.97
C GLU A 50 22.80 9.18 14.81
N GLU A 51 23.71 8.81 13.91
CA GLU A 51 24.97 9.50 13.65
C GLU A 51 24.83 10.72 12.70
N ALA A 52 23.73 10.80 11.93
CA ALA A 52 23.53 11.80 10.89
C ALA A 52 23.34 13.25 11.44
N ASN A 53 23.22 13.44 12.75
CA ASN A 53 22.93 14.75 13.38
C ASN A 53 21.77 15.52 12.73
N CYS A 54 20.77 14.80 12.24
CA CYS A 54 19.62 15.40 11.59
C CYS A 54 18.69 16.09 12.61
N GLN A 55 18.02 17.16 12.18
CA GLN A 55 17.09 17.90 13.03
C GLN A 55 15.71 17.22 13.14
N GLY A 56 15.38 16.32 12.21
CA GLY A 56 14.14 15.58 12.21
C GLY A 56 14.18 14.43 11.22
N VAL A 57 13.28 13.45 11.36
CA VAL A 57 13.26 12.22 10.56
C VAL A 57 11.88 11.94 9.99
N VAL A 58 11.80 11.56 8.72
CA VAL A 58 10.59 10.96 8.13
C VAL A 58 10.83 9.46 7.96
N ILE A 59 9.96 8.65 8.58
CA ILE A 59 10.13 7.19 8.66
C ILE A 59 9.08 6.50 7.80
N ALA A 60 9.52 5.76 6.78
CA ALA A 60 8.67 4.84 6.04
C ALA A 60 8.36 3.59 6.89
N THR A 61 7.08 3.31 7.15
CA THR A 61 6.63 2.37 8.17
C THR A 61 6.47 0.92 7.68
N GLN A 62 7.46 0.42 6.92
CA GLN A 62 7.39 -0.92 6.31
C GLN A 62 7.53 -2.06 7.34
N PHE A 63 8.43 -1.90 8.33
CA PHE A 63 8.73 -2.93 9.33
C PHE A 63 8.36 -2.43 10.72
N HIS A 64 7.19 -2.82 11.20
CA HIS A 64 6.61 -2.34 12.47
C HIS A 64 7.61 -2.31 13.63
N ASP A 65 8.20 -3.45 13.98
CA ASP A 65 9.08 -3.56 15.15
C ASP A 65 10.36 -2.71 15.02
N SER A 66 10.93 -2.65 13.82
CA SER A 66 12.11 -1.83 13.53
C SER A 66 11.79 -0.33 13.63
N VAL A 67 10.60 0.07 13.16
CA VAL A 67 10.14 1.46 13.27
C VAL A 67 9.87 1.83 14.72
N VAL A 68 9.25 0.97 15.52
CA VAL A 68 9.06 1.20 16.97
C VAL A 68 10.42 1.35 17.67
N LYS A 69 11.39 0.51 17.33
CA LYS A 69 12.76 0.62 17.86
C LYS A 69 13.41 1.96 17.50
N LEU A 70 13.34 2.36 16.22
CA LEU A 70 13.88 3.65 15.75
C LEU A 70 13.16 4.83 16.42
N ALA A 71 11.83 4.80 16.49
CA ALA A 71 11.03 5.84 17.14
C ALA A 71 11.43 6.03 18.61
N SER A 72 11.59 4.93 19.35
CA SER A 72 12.05 4.96 20.75
C SER A 72 13.45 5.58 20.90
N ARG A 73 14.35 5.35 19.94
CA ARG A 73 15.69 5.97 19.94
C ARG A 73 15.62 7.47 19.63
N LEU A 74 14.80 7.87 18.67
CA LEU A 74 14.59 9.29 18.34
C LEU A 74 13.95 10.05 19.50
N ASP A 75 13.00 9.43 20.22
CA ASP A 75 12.42 10.00 21.44
C ASP A 75 13.50 10.27 22.53
N GLN A 76 14.42 9.31 22.74
CA GLN A 76 15.54 9.49 23.68
C GLN A 76 16.49 10.60 23.26
N LEU A 77 16.72 10.77 21.97
CA LEU A 77 17.57 11.82 21.39
C LEU A 77 16.84 13.16 21.23
N GLN A 78 15.54 13.22 21.53
CA GLN A 78 14.67 14.38 21.33
C GLN A 78 14.65 14.86 19.87
N ILE A 79 14.77 13.94 18.93
CA ILE A 79 14.67 14.21 17.49
C ILE A 79 13.21 13.99 17.07
N PRO A 80 12.50 15.03 16.58
CA PRO A 80 11.13 14.88 16.10
C PRO A 80 11.08 14.02 14.84
N TYR A 81 10.01 13.23 14.72
CA TYR A 81 9.82 12.39 13.55
C TYR A 81 8.37 12.35 13.09
N ILE A 82 8.20 12.07 11.80
CA ILE A 82 6.92 11.88 11.12
C ILE A 82 6.88 10.46 10.57
N LEU A 83 5.74 9.79 10.72
CA LEU A 83 5.48 8.50 10.09
C LEU A 83 4.81 8.70 8.72
N ILE A 84 5.23 7.89 7.73
CA ILE A 84 4.64 7.92 6.39
C ILE A 84 4.26 6.51 5.94
N ASP A 85 3.15 6.38 5.20
CA ASP A 85 2.55 5.16 4.65
C ASP A 85 1.62 4.43 5.65
N ALA A 86 2.09 3.89 6.77
CA ALA A 86 1.24 3.27 7.80
C ALA A 86 1.38 3.95 9.16
N PHE A 87 0.27 4.09 9.88
CA PHE A 87 0.30 4.57 11.26
C PHE A 87 0.73 3.44 12.21
N ILE A 88 1.63 3.77 13.13
CA ILE A 88 2.06 2.88 14.20
C ILE A 88 1.64 3.48 15.54
N GLU A 89 0.80 2.74 16.25
CA GLU A 89 0.28 3.14 17.56
C GLU A 89 1.42 3.20 18.61
N ASN A 90 1.18 3.96 19.67
CA ASN A 90 2.12 4.10 20.80
C ASN A 90 3.51 4.66 20.41
N THR A 91 3.55 5.55 19.41
CA THR A 91 4.72 6.34 19.05
C THR A 91 4.48 7.82 19.32
N ASN A 92 5.54 8.59 19.63
CA ASN A 92 5.45 10.05 19.87
C ASN A 92 5.70 10.84 18.57
N CYS A 93 5.28 10.31 17.42
CA CYS A 93 5.44 11.01 16.16
C CYS A 93 4.72 12.36 16.15
N VAL A 94 5.35 13.38 15.56
CA VAL A 94 4.78 14.73 15.42
C VAL A 94 3.51 14.69 14.55
N ALA A 95 3.54 13.86 13.50
CA ALA A 95 2.42 13.67 12.60
C ALA A 95 2.55 12.33 11.86
N TYR A 96 1.44 11.94 11.23
CA TYR A 96 1.37 10.81 10.32
C TYR A 96 0.80 11.26 8.99
N TYR A 97 1.43 10.84 7.90
CA TYR A 97 0.95 11.02 6.54
C TYR A 97 0.77 9.68 5.86
N GLY A 98 -0.45 9.31 5.61
CA GLY A 98 -0.81 8.04 4.98
C GLY A 98 -2.32 7.96 4.77
N THR A 99 -2.77 6.86 4.21
CA THR A 99 -4.18 6.58 4.01
C THR A 99 -4.73 5.83 5.23
N ASN A 100 -5.91 6.21 5.71
CA ASN A 100 -6.63 5.36 6.66
C ASN A 100 -6.98 4.04 5.96
N SER A 101 -6.26 2.99 6.32
CA SER A 101 -6.38 1.68 5.66
C SER A 101 -7.76 1.05 5.85
N TYR A 102 -8.33 1.18 7.05
CA TYR A 102 -9.68 0.68 7.31
C TYR A 102 -10.72 1.40 6.46
N ASP A 103 -10.75 2.73 6.48
CA ASP A 103 -11.71 3.51 5.71
C ASP A 103 -11.55 3.29 4.20
N SER A 104 -10.32 3.15 3.72
CA SER A 104 -10.07 2.85 2.30
C SER A 104 -10.62 1.48 1.90
N GLY A 105 -10.50 0.49 2.79
CA GLY A 105 -11.13 -0.81 2.62
C GLY A 105 -12.65 -0.76 2.65
N TYR A 106 -13.22 0.01 3.56
CA TYR A 106 -14.65 0.24 3.66
C TYR A 106 -15.22 0.89 2.38
N ILE A 107 -14.52 1.89 1.83
CA ILE A 107 -14.84 2.50 0.53
C ILE A 107 -14.75 1.46 -0.61
N ALA A 108 -13.72 0.61 -0.59
CA ALA A 108 -13.59 -0.46 -1.58
C ALA A 108 -14.76 -1.45 -1.53
N GLY A 109 -15.22 -1.78 -0.32
CA GLY A 109 -16.41 -2.60 -0.10
C GLY A 109 -17.67 -1.98 -0.73
N ARG A 110 -17.84 -0.67 -0.53
CA ARG A 110 -18.93 0.08 -1.15
C ARG A 110 -18.85 0.06 -2.68
N LEU A 111 -17.68 0.38 -3.24
CA LEU A 111 -17.48 0.42 -4.69
C LEU A 111 -17.75 -0.93 -5.35
N LEU A 112 -17.36 -2.03 -4.72
CA LEU A 112 -17.63 -3.36 -5.25
C LEU A 112 -19.11 -3.73 -5.10
N TYR A 113 -19.70 -3.47 -3.93
CA TYR A 113 -21.11 -3.78 -3.64
C TYR A 113 -22.07 -3.08 -4.62
N GLU A 114 -21.78 -1.85 -5.01
CA GLU A 114 -22.58 -1.09 -5.99
C GLU A 114 -22.53 -1.68 -7.42
N GLN A 115 -21.61 -2.63 -7.69
CA GLN A 115 -21.42 -3.26 -9.01
C GLN A 115 -21.94 -4.71 -9.07
N ILE A 116 -22.32 -5.29 -7.95
CA ILE A 116 -22.72 -6.70 -7.83
C ILE A 116 -24.12 -6.83 -7.24
N ASN A 117 -24.74 -7.99 -7.43
CA ASN A 117 -25.92 -8.34 -6.66
C ASN A 117 -25.50 -8.85 -5.26
N PRO A 118 -26.32 -8.65 -4.22
CA PRO A 118 -25.98 -9.05 -2.84
C PRO A 118 -25.66 -10.54 -2.65
N THR A 119 -26.07 -11.40 -3.59
CA THR A 119 -25.86 -12.86 -3.57
C THR A 119 -24.74 -13.34 -4.50
N GLU A 120 -24.14 -12.44 -5.30
CA GLU A 120 -23.01 -12.80 -6.18
C GLU A 120 -21.77 -13.13 -5.36
N ASN A 121 -21.05 -14.17 -5.75
CA ASN A 121 -19.80 -14.55 -5.12
C ASN A 121 -18.65 -13.63 -5.60
N ILE A 122 -17.71 -13.33 -4.71
CA ILE A 122 -16.55 -12.48 -5.00
C ILE A 122 -15.24 -13.11 -4.57
N ALA A 123 -14.12 -12.63 -5.11
CA ALA A 123 -12.78 -13.06 -4.75
C ALA A 123 -11.94 -11.94 -4.14
N ILE A 124 -11.22 -12.25 -3.08
CA ILE A 124 -10.13 -11.42 -2.55
C ILE A 124 -8.81 -12.07 -2.99
N PHE A 125 -8.05 -11.36 -3.80
CA PHE A 125 -6.74 -11.81 -4.27
C PHE A 125 -5.64 -11.27 -3.36
N ARG A 126 -4.70 -12.13 -2.97
CA ARG A 126 -3.55 -11.76 -2.14
C ARG A 126 -2.27 -12.28 -2.76
N PHE A 127 -1.32 -11.38 -3.03
CA PHE A 127 0.04 -11.80 -3.33
C PHE A 127 0.79 -12.03 -2.02
N ILE A 128 1.19 -13.26 -1.80
CA ILE A 128 2.02 -13.67 -0.67
C ILE A 128 3.47 -13.88 -1.12
N ARG A 129 4.41 -13.59 -0.23
CA ARG A 129 5.82 -13.92 -0.40
C ARG A 129 6.25 -14.90 0.68
N LYS A 130 7.13 -15.83 0.35
CA LYS A 130 7.62 -16.83 1.29
C LYS A 130 8.32 -16.15 2.47
N GLY A 131 7.81 -16.37 3.70
CA GLY A 131 8.36 -15.76 4.92
C GLY A 131 7.82 -14.36 5.28
N GLU A 132 6.91 -13.79 4.47
CA GLU A 132 6.32 -12.50 4.75
C GLU A 132 5.11 -12.63 5.69
N MET A 133 5.14 -11.90 6.82
CA MET A 133 3.94 -11.69 7.62
C MET A 133 2.98 -10.77 6.86
N GLN A 134 1.68 -10.96 7.03
CA GLN A 134 0.67 -10.11 6.37
C GLN A 134 0.91 -8.65 6.78
N VAL A 135 1.01 -7.78 5.79
CA VAL A 135 1.20 -6.34 6.01
C VAL A 135 -0.05 -5.79 6.70
N THR A 136 0.15 -5.14 7.85
CA THR A 136 -0.95 -4.59 8.70
C THR A 136 -1.95 -3.75 7.91
N GLN A 137 -1.49 -2.99 6.92
CA GLN A 137 -2.36 -2.19 6.05
C GLN A 137 -3.33 -3.05 5.23
N VAL A 138 -2.85 -4.15 4.63
CA VAL A 138 -3.70 -5.07 3.84
C VAL A 138 -4.76 -5.69 4.73
N MET A 139 -4.40 -6.06 5.97
CA MET A 139 -5.34 -6.61 6.94
C MET A 139 -6.44 -5.59 7.32
N LYS A 140 -6.04 -4.34 7.62
CA LYS A 140 -6.99 -3.27 7.95
C LYS A 140 -7.90 -2.90 6.76
N ARG A 141 -7.38 -2.91 5.54
CA ARG A 141 -8.18 -2.72 4.31
C ARG A 141 -9.21 -3.82 4.15
N GLU A 142 -8.80 -5.06 4.31
CA GLU A 142 -9.72 -6.20 4.23
C GLU A 142 -10.78 -6.17 5.35
N GLU A 143 -10.40 -5.79 6.56
CA GLU A 143 -11.33 -5.62 7.68
C GLU A 143 -12.41 -4.58 7.33
N GLY A 144 -12.02 -3.40 6.88
CA GLY A 144 -12.96 -2.36 6.45
C GLY A 144 -13.87 -2.82 5.31
N PHE A 145 -13.30 -3.51 4.32
CA PHE A 145 -14.04 -4.08 3.20
C PHE A 145 -15.11 -5.07 3.66
N ARG A 146 -14.75 -6.03 4.51
CA ARG A 146 -15.68 -7.04 5.04
C ARG A 146 -16.74 -6.43 5.93
N ASN A 147 -16.40 -5.41 6.74
CA ASN A 147 -17.34 -4.74 7.61
C ASN A 147 -18.43 -4.01 6.79
N TYR A 148 -18.04 -3.32 5.69
CA TYR A 148 -19.04 -2.71 4.80
C TYR A 148 -20.01 -3.76 4.24
N LEU A 149 -19.50 -4.89 3.74
CA LEU A 149 -20.34 -5.95 3.18
C LEU A 149 -21.27 -6.55 4.26
N ALA A 150 -20.77 -6.76 5.48
CA ALA A 150 -21.57 -7.27 6.60
C ALA A 150 -22.69 -6.29 6.97
N GLU A 151 -22.43 -4.98 7.04
CA GLU A 151 -23.46 -3.96 7.29
C GLU A 151 -24.54 -3.91 6.21
N LYS A 152 -24.21 -4.33 4.97
CA LYS A 152 -25.16 -4.42 3.86
C LYS A 152 -25.88 -5.77 3.79
N ASN A 153 -25.67 -6.66 4.75
CA ASN A 153 -26.22 -8.03 4.74
C ASN A 153 -25.89 -8.76 3.43
N TYR A 154 -24.62 -8.68 3.02
CA TYR A 154 -24.16 -9.38 1.83
C TYR A 154 -24.14 -10.89 2.05
N ASP A 155 -24.88 -11.63 1.22
CA ASP A 155 -25.11 -13.07 1.33
C ASP A 155 -24.21 -13.91 0.41
N GLY A 156 -23.46 -13.29 -0.50
CA GLY A 156 -22.54 -13.97 -1.41
C GLY A 156 -21.31 -14.53 -0.66
N ARG A 157 -20.70 -15.55 -1.24
CA ARG A 157 -19.43 -16.08 -0.70
C ARG A 157 -18.25 -15.20 -1.05
N ILE A 158 -17.32 -15.06 -0.11
CA ILE A 158 -16.05 -14.35 -0.28
C ILE A 158 -14.92 -15.38 -0.32
N TYR A 159 -14.43 -15.66 -1.52
CA TYR A 159 -13.29 -16.56 -1.73
C TYR A 159 -11.97 -15.82 -1.49
N SER A 160 -10.97 -16.54 -0.98
CA SER A 160 -9.62 -16.03 -0.78
C SER A 160 -8.66 -16.75 -1.71
N VAL A 161 -8.06 -16.02 -2.66
CA VAL A 161 -7.13 -16.57 -3.65
C VAL A 161 -5.73 -16.10 -3.33
N GLN A 162 -4.86 -17.03 -2.97
CA GLN A 162 -3.45 -16.74 -2.68
C GLN A 162 -2.61 -16.88 -3.94
N LEU A 163 -1.89 -15.83 -4.28
CA LEU A 163 -0.97 -15.75 -5.41
C LEU A 163 0.44 -15.53 -4.90
N HIS A 164 1.44 -15.93 -5.66
CA HIS A 164 2.85 -15.81 -5.31
C HIS A 164 3.46 -14.56 -5.94
N ALA A 165 4.16 -13.75 -5.14
CA ALA A 165 4.75 -12.51 -5.61
C ALA A 165 5.84 -12.70 -6.67
N ASP A 166 6.55 -13.83 -6.61
CA ASP A 166 7.76 -14.11 -7.39
C ASP A 166 7.59 -15.31 -8.36
N GLU A 167 6.37 -15.87 -8.50
CA GLU A 167 6.10 -17.05 -9.35
C GLU A 167 4.92 -16.79 -10.30
N PRO A 168 5.07 -15.96 -11.35
CA PRO A 168 3.96 -15.56 -12.22
C PRO A 168 3.31 -16.73 -12.97
N GLU A 169 4.07 -17.73 -13.41
CA GLU A 169 3.52 -18.91 -14.09
C GLU A 169 2.63 -19.77 -13.18
N LYS A 170 3.02 -19.89 -11.91
CA LYS A 170 2.22 -20.58 -10.90
C LYS A 170 0.90 -19.85 -10.63
N ASN A 171 0.92 -18.51 -10.67
CA ASN A 171 -0.28 -17.71 -10.50
C ASN A 171 -1.29 -17.95 -11.63
N ILE A 172 -0.85 -18.10 -12.85
CA ILE A 172 -1.71 -18.44 -14.00
C ILE A 172 -2.44 -19.77 -13.74
N ASN A 173 -1.74 -20.79 -13.26
CA ASN A 173 -2.32 -22.09 -12.96
C ASN A 173 -3.33 -22.00 -11.80
N ILE A 174 -3.02 -21.24 -10.73
CA ILE A 174 -3.91 -21.00 -9.60
C ILE A 174 -5.18 -20.30 -10.07
N LEU A 175 -5.06 -19.25 -10.87
CA LEU A 175 -6.20 -18.49 -11.38
C LEU A 175 -7.06 -19.32 -12.33
N ASN A 176 -6.44 -20.13 -13.21
CA ASN A 176 -7.18 -21.04 -14.08
C ASN A 176 -7.99 -22.05 -13.26
N ALA A 177 -7.36 -22.74 -12.30
CA ALA A 177 -8.04 -23.72 -11.45
C ALA A 177 -9.18 -23.05 -10.65
N PHE A 178 -8.95 -21.88 -10.09
CA PHE A 178 -9.98 -21.13 -9.35
C PHE A 178 -11.18 -20.78 -10.23
N LEU A 179 -10.98 -20.27 -11.45
CA LEU A 179 -12.07 -19.90 -12.35
C LEU A 179 -12.80 -21.10 -12.93
N GLU A 180 -12.13 -22.25 -13.09
CA GLU A 180 -12.78 -23.50 -13.51
C GLU A 180 -13.70 -24.03 -12.42
N GLU A 181 -13.30 -23.95 -11.16
CA GLU A 181 -14.07 -24.40 -10.00
C GLU A 181 -15.21 -23.42 -9.63
N HIS A 182 -14.99 -22.12 -9.83
CA HIS A 182 -15.88 -21.03 -9.41
C HIS A 182 -16.26 -20.11 -10.59
N LYS A 183 -16.89 -20.69 -11.61
CA LYS A 183 -17.29 -19.97 -12.85
C LYS A 183 -18.27 -18.83 -12.61
N GLU A 184 -18.97 -18.84 -11.49
CA GLU A 184 -19.90 -17.80 -11.07
C GLU A 184 -19.19 -16.55 -10.51
N VAL A 185 -17.90 -16.63 -10.18
CA VAL A 185 -17.13 -15.50 -9.63
C VAL A 185 -16.59 -14.62 -10.74
N ASN A 186 -17.14 -13.42 -10.87
CA ASN A 186 -16.76 -12.44 -11.88
C ASN A 186 -16.50 -11.03 -11.29
N ALA A 187 -16.28 -10.96 -9.97
CA ALA A 187 -15.98 -9.74 -9.26
C ALA A 187 -14.98 -10.00 -8.12
N GLY A 188 -14.13 -9.03 -7.82
CA GLY A 188 -13.17 -9.17 -6.74
C GLY A 188 -12.30 -7.95 -6.51
N ILE A 189 -11.39 -8.10 -5.57
CA ILE A 189 -10.52 -7.03 -5.10
C ILE A 189 -9.12 -7.52 -4.80
N ILE A 190 -8.16 -6.62 -4.98
CA ILE A 190 -6.81 -6.75 -4.47
C ILE A 190 -6.42 -5.49 -3.69
N PHE A 191 -5.86 -5.64 -2.49
CA PHE A 191 -5.58 -4.53 -1.56
C PHE A 191 -4.18 -3.92 -1.70
N ASN A 192 -3.52 -4.12 -2.85
CA ASN A 192 -2.20 -3.55 -3.15
C ASN A 192 -2.09 -3.09 -4.61
N SER A 193 -0.92 -2.52 -4.97
CA SER A 193 -0.65 -1.93 -6.28
C SER A 193 -0.57 -2.92 -7.47
N ARG A 194 -0.75 -4.23 -7.25
CA ARG A 194 -0.56 -5.27 -8.30
C ARG A 194 -1.83 -5.62 -9.08
N ALA A 195 -2.85 -4.76 -9.06
CA ALA A 195 -4.12 -4.99 -9.75
C ALA A 195 -3.94 -5.24 -11.25
N HIS A 196 -2.96 -4.59 -11.89
CA HIS A 196 -2.65 -4.76 -13.31
C HIS A 196 -2.28 -6.20 -13.69
N LEU A 197 -1.73 -7.00 -12.76
CA LEU A 197 -1.40 -8.40 -13.05
C LEU A 197 -2.68 -9.23 -13.26
N LEU A 198 -3.69 -8.98 -12.42
CA LEU A 198 -5.01 -9.61 -12.54
C LEU A 198 -5.80 -9.04 -13.73
N GLY A 199 -5.80 -7.71 -13.90
CA GLY A 199 -6.48 -7.06 -15.02
C GLY A 199 -5.99 -7.60 -16.36
N LYS A 200 -4.67 -7.70 -16.57
CA LYS A 200 -4.09 -8.32 -17.78
C LYS A 200 -4.52 -9.77 -17.94
N TYR A 201 -4.48 -10.56 -16.88
CA TYR A 201 -4.87 -11.97 -16.92
C TYR A 201 -6.33 -12.12 -17.37
N PHE A 202 -7.28 -11.41 -16.77
CA PHE A 202 -8.71 -11.49 -17.14
C PHE A 202 -8.95 -11.00 -18.57
N ARG A 203 -8.33 -9.90 -18.97
CA ARG A 203 -8.40 -9.40 -20.35
C ARG A 203 -7.90 -10.41 -21.36
N ASP A 204 -6.72 -11.01 -21.11
CA ASP A 204 -6.09 -11.96 -22.05
C ASP A 204 -6.88 -13.28 -22.15
N LYS A 205 -7.70 -13.60 -21.13
CA LYS A 205 -8.67 -14.70 -21.16
C LYS A 205 -10.00 -14.32 -21.85
N GLY A 206 -10.23 -13.05 -22.15
CA GLY A 206 -11.51 -12.57 -22.65
C GLY A 206 -12.61 -12.54 -21.57
N GLU A 207 -12.23 -12.63 -20.31
CA GLU A 207 -13.14 -12.63 -19.16
C GLU A 207 -13.52 -11.21 -18.75
N ARG A 208 -14.82 -10.99 -18.56
CA ARG A 208 -15.32 -9.72 -18.04
C ARG A 208 -15.37 -9.79 -16.52
N PHE A 209 -14.34 -9.28 -15.86
CA PHE A 209 -14.19 -9.34 -14.40
C PHE A 209 -14.25 -7.93 -13.79
N ARG A 210 -15.10 -7.72 -12.77
CA ARG A 210 -15.18 -6.43 -12.05
C ARG A 210 -14.09 -6.42 -10.97
N LEU A 211 -12.98 -5.80 -11.27
CA LEU A 211 -11.80 -5.78 -10.43
C LEU A 211 -11.59 -4.39 -9.81
N ILE A 212 -11.50 -4.37 -8.47
CA ILE A 212 -11.05 -3.18 -7.73
C ILE A 212 -9.59 -3.38 -7.30
N GLY A 213 -8.77 -2.37 -7.51
CA GLY A 213 -7.38 -2.34 -7.10
C GLY A 213 -6.99 -1.08 -6.34
N TYR A 214 -5.74 -1.02 -5.97
CA TYR A 214 -5.11 0.11 -5.30
C TYR A 214 -4.00 0.69 -6.15
N ASP A 215 -3.72 1.97 -5.92
CA ASP A 215 -2.66 2.76 -6.51
C ASP A 215 -2.83 3.10 -7.99
N VAL A 216 -2.72 4.39 -8.26
CA VAL A 216 -2.80 4.98 -9.60
C VAL A 216 -1.39 5.01 -10.19
N ILE A 217 -0.86 3.81 -10.47
CA ILE A 217 0.43 3.61 -11.15
C ILE A 217 0.18 3.33 -12.65
N ASP A 218 1.16 3.60 -13.51
CA ASP A 218 0.99 3.51 -14.96
C ASP A 218 0.43 2.17 -15.46
N PRO A 219 0.89 0.99 -14.98
CA PRO A 219 0.32 -0.28 -15.37
C PRO A 219 -1.15 -0.44 -14.97
N ASN A 220 -1.54 0.07 -13.79
CA ASN A 220 -2.93 0.03 -13.31
C ASN A 220 -3.81 0.98 -14.10
N ILE A 221 -3.31 2.19 -14.42
CA ILE A 221 -4.00 3.18 -15.27
C ILE A 221 -4.28 2.58 -16.65
N THR A 222 -3.31 1.89 -17.24
CA THR A 222 -3.51 1.19 -18.53
C THR A 222 -4.66 0.20 -18.44
N CYS A 223 -4.72 -0.62 -17.40
CA CYS A 223 -5.79 -1.59 -17.19
C CYS A 223 -7.15 -0.93 -16.81
N LEU A 224 -7.13 0.24 -16.18
CA LEU A 224 -8.34 1.03 -15.94
C LEU A 224 -8.92 1.58 -17.25
N ASN A 225 -8.05 2.11 -18.11
CA ASN A 225 -8.45 2.71 -19.40
C ASN A 225 -8.97 1.66 -20.40
N ASP A 226 -8.44 0.44 -20.38
CA ASP A 226 -8.91 -0.67 -21.23
C ASP A 226 -10.12 -1.43 -20.62
N GLY A 227 -10.52 -1.07 -19.40
CA GLY A 227 -11.68 -1.67 -18.70
C GLY A 227 -11.40 -3.00 -17.99
N SER A 228 -10.15 -3.48 -17.97
CA SER A 228 -9.78 -4.70 -17.24
C SER A 228 -9.63 -4.50 -15.71
N ILE A 229 -9.59 -3.25 -15.25
CA ILE A 229 -9.82 -2.83 -13.88
C ILE A 229 -11.00 -1.85 -13.88
N THR A 230 -11.95 -2.02 -12.95
CA THR A 230 -13.13 -1.16 -12.88
C THR A 230 -12.93 0.08 -12.02
N HIS A 231 -12.18 -0.04 -10.92
CA HIS A 231 -11.86 1.08 -10.02
C HIS A 231 -10.46 0.94 -9.42
N LEU A 232 -9.83 2.09 -9.20
CA LEU A 232 -8.57 2.19 -8.45
C LEU A 232 -8.75 3.14 -7.27
N ILE A 233 -8.28 2.72 -6.11
CA ILE A 233 -8.22 3.57 -4.91
C ILE A 233 -6.84 4.22 -4.85
N ALA A 234 -6.81 5.55 -5.00
CA ALA A 234 -5.59 6.34 -4.98
C ALA A 234 -5.17 6.70 -3.56
N GLN A 235 -3.88 6.59 -3.28
CA GLN A 235 -3.28 6.98 -2.00
C GLN A 235 -2.57 8.34 -2.06
N ARG A 236 -2.27 8.87 -3.23
CA ARG A 236 -1.60 10.15 -3.49
C ARG A 236 -0.23 10.27 -2.77
N PRO A 237 0.70 9.34 -3.02
CA PRO A 237 1.99 9.32 -2.32
C PRO A 237 2.81 10.60 -2.52
N GLU A 238 2.71 11.25 -3.66
CA GLU A 238 3.39 12.53 -3.93
C GLU A 238 2.93 13.65 -2.97
N VAL A 239 1.64 13.67 -2.63
CA VAL A 239 1.08 14.65 -1.68
C VAL A 239 1.52 14.30 -0.24
N GLN A 240 1.59 13.02 0.08
CA GLN A 240 2.08 12.57 1.38
C GLN A 240 3.54 12.96 1.56
N GLY A 241 4.41 12.66 0.59
CA GLY A 241 5.83 13.01 0.61
C GLY A 241 6.06 14.53 0.72
N PHE A 242 5.30 15.32 -0.05
CA PHE A 242 5.39 16.77 0.00
C PHE A 242 4.98 17.33 1.38
N ASN A 243 3.84 16.88 1.89
CA ASN A 243 3.30 17.41 3.15
C ASN A 243 4.10 16.96 4.37
N CYS A 244 4.70 15.77 4.39
CA CYS A 244 5.48 15.32 5.54
C CYS A 244 6.73 16.19 5.75
N ILE A 245 7.45 16.57 4.69
CA ILE A 245 8.62 17.46 4.79
C ILE A 245 8.18 18.85 5.27
N ARG A 246 7.11 19.40 4.71
CA ARG A 246 6.59 20.71 5.15
C ARG A 246 6.11 20.73 6.60
N ALA A 247 5.50 19.63 7.05
CA ALA A 247 5.05 19.52 8.44
C ALA A 247 6.23 19.43 9.41
N LEU A 248 7.25 18.64 9.05
CA LEU A 248 8.46 18.54 9.87
C LEU A 248 9.19 19.89 9.94
N PHE A 249 9.36 20.57 8.81
CA PHE A 249 9.93 21.92 8.76
C PHE A 249 9.20 22.96 9.64
N ARG A 250 7.86 22.90 9.67
CA ARG A 250 7.07 23.82 10.51
C ARG A 250 7.17 23.52 12.01
N HIS A 251 7.50 22.27 12.33
CA HIS A 251 7.67 21.84 13.71
C HIS A 251 9.04 22.24 14.28
N LEU A 252 10.06 22.23 13.44
CA LEU A 252 11.43 22.67 13.78
C LEU A 252 11.52 24.19 13.89
#